data_f370e13d4b22475103c88a9c3f4e0c85
#
_entry.id   f370e13d4b22475103c88a9c3f4e0c85
#
_cell.length_a   1.000
_cell.length_b   1.000
_cell.length_c   1.000
_cell.angle_alpha   90.00
_cell.angle_beta   90.00
_cell.angle_gamma   90.00
#
_symmetry.space_group_name_H-M   'P 1'
#
loop_
_entity.id
_entity.type
_entity.pdbx_description
1 polymer ?
#
loop_
_entity_poly.entity_id
_entity_poly.type
_entity_poly.pdbx_seq_one_letter_code
_entity_poly.pdbx_strand_id
1 'polypeptide(L)'
;MELQVALDCKALSEALAVMKEIYPYVDIAELGTPLMYNEGTRAVREMKKAFPDVKVLADMKLLDGGYDIAKIAYEEGADIVTVAGVTNNSVIARAVEAAREFGKECFVDLISVDDIVQRAEEVDALGADCIGVHTSHDTIEGGNQAPTKDLSRIKVVIKRARTSISGGIKAEFIDDIVSFGPDVVIVGSGIMQAEDKRGTAKLIYEAIHG
;
A
#
# COMPACT_ATOMS: atom_id res chain seq x y z
N MET A 1 -12.61 -4.19 5.67
CA MET A 1 -11.37 -3.41 5.39
C MET A 1 -10.17 -4.34 5.50
N GLU A 2 -9.01 -3.99 4.90
CA GLU A 2 -7.76 -4.77 5.03
C GLU A 2 -6.70 -3.93 5.74
N LEU A 3 -5.90 -4.55 6.62
CA LEU A 3 -4.71 -3.93 7.20
C LEU A 3 -3.49 -4.23 6.33
N GLN A 4 -2.91 -3.18 5.74
CA GLN A 4 -1.64 -3.23 5.04
C GLN A 4 -0.55 -2.67 5.94
N VAL A 5 0.51 -3.45 6.20
CA VAL A 5 1.65 -2.99 6.99
C VAL A 5 2.82 -2.67 6.08
N ALA A 6 3.23 -1.40 6.07
CA ALA A 6 4.38 -0.92 5.30
C ALA A 6 5.68 -1.20 6.07
N LEU A 7 6.47 -2.13 5.53
CA LEU A 7 7.78 -2.55 6.07
C LEU A 7 8.88 -1.62 5.52
N ASP A 8 8.93 -0.39 6.02
CA ASP A 8 9.86 0.67 5.61
C ASP A 8 11.24 0.51 6.29
N CYS A 9 11.83 -0.66 6.15
CA CYS A 9 13.18 -0.98 6.62
C CYS A 9 14.15 -1.16 5.43
N LYS A 10 15.45 -1.25 5.70
CA LYS A 10 16.48 -1.40 4.65
C LYS A 10 16.89 -2.85 4.41
N ALA A 11 16.69 -3.73 5.39
CA ALA A 11 17.15 -5.10 5.32
C ALA A 11 15.98 -6.09 5.30
N LEU A 12 16.02 -7.04 4.38
CA LEU A 12 15.02 -8.12 4.30
C LEU A 12 14.92 -8.94 5.59
N SER A 13 16.06 -9.16 6.27
CA SER A 13 16.06 -9.87 7.56
C SER A 13 15.25 -9.16 8.65
N GLU A 14 15.24 -7.83 8.65
CA GLU A 14 14.44 -7.02 9.56
C GLU A 14 12.94 -7.14 9.21
N ALA A 15 12.59 -6.99 7.93
CA ALA A 15 11.21 -7.16 7.45
C ALA A 15 10.65 -8.54 7.84
N LEU A 16 11.41 -9.61 7.59
CA LEU A 16 11.01 -10.98 7.95
C LEU A 16 10.88 -11.17 9.47
N ALA A 17 11.74 -10.54 10.28
CA ALA A 17 11.65 -10.62 11.75
C ALA A 17 10.39 -9.93 12.26
N VAL A 18 10.09 -8.73 11.77
CA VAL A 18 8.85 -8.01 12.11
C VAL A 18 7.62 -8.82 11.69
N MET A 19 7.60 -9.32 10.45
CA MET A 19 6.46 -10.13 9.98
C MET A 19 6.23 -11.38 10.83
N LYS A 20 7.28 -12.08 11.30
CA LYS A 20 7.12 -13.23 12.22
C LYS A 20 6.39 -12.87 13.51
N GLU A 21 6.53 -11.64 13.97
CA GLU A 21 5.89 -11.13 15.18
C GLU A 21 4.43 -10.77 14.95
N ILE A 22 4.11 -10.15 13.80
CA ILE A 22 2.82 -9.51 13.55
C ILE A 22 1.91 -10.25 12.57
N TYR A 23 2.40 -11.24 11.79
CA TYR A 23 1.69 -11.81 10.63
C TYR A 23 0.25 -12.28 10.88
N PRO A 24 -0.18 -12.72 12.09
CA PRO A 24 -1.58 -13.10 12.31
C PRO A 24 -2.56 -11.91 12.23
N TYR A 25 -2.02 -10.69 12.21
CA TYR A 25 -2.76 -9.43 12.21
C TYR A 25 -2.41 -8.57 10.97
N VAL A 26 -2.06 -9.23 9.85
CA VAL A 26 -1.67 -8.54 8.61
C VAL A 26 -2.37 -9.18 7.43
N ASP A 27 -3.13 -8.41 6.67
CA ASP A 27 -3.76 -8.87 5.42
C ASP A 27 -2.80 -8.69 4.24
N ILE A 28 -2.07 -7.56 4.22
CA ILE A 28 -1.13 -7.20 3.15
C ILE A 28 0.21 -6.79 3.77
N ALA A 29 1.28 -7.51 3.42
CA ALA A 29 2.66 -7.14 3.75
C ALA A 29 3.22 -6.28 2.60
N GLU A 30 3.40 -5.00 2.86
CA GLU A 30 4.01 -4.09 1.89
C GLU A 30 5.52 -4.06 2.09
N LEU A 31 6.25 -4.42 1.04
CA LEU A 31 7.68 -4.22 0.95
C LEU A 31 7.92 -2.77 0.55
N GLY A 32 8.18 -1.92 1.55
CA GLY A 32 8.29 -0.49 1.38
C GLY A 32 9.36 -0.06 0.38
N THR A 33 9.23 1.12 -0.19
CA THR A 33 10.16 1.64 -1.21
C THR A 33 11.63 1.51 -0.79
N PRO A 34 12.05 1.83 0.47
CA PRO A 34 13.45 1.67 0.89
C PRO A 34 13.95 0.22 0.81
N LEU A 35 13.10 -0.75 1.16
CA LEU A 35 13.42 -2.16 1.09
C LEU A 35 13.55 -2.62 -0.37
N MET A 36 12.62 -2.19 -1.24
CA MET A 36 12.66 -2.51 -2.67
C MET A 36 13.89 -1.95 -3.36
N TYR A 37 14.33 -0.73 -3.01
CA TYR A 37 15.58 -0.16 -3.55
C TYR A 37 16.83 -0.92 -3.11
N ASN A 38 16.85 -1.44 -1.88
CA ASN A 38 18.03 -2.11 -1.33
C ASN A 38 18.12 -3.59 -1.70
N GLU A 39 17.00 -4.31 -1.72
CA GLU A 39 16.96 -5.77 -1.89
C GLU A 39 16.38 -6.22 -3.25
N GLY A 40 15.74 -5.30 -3.98
CA GLY A 40 15.07 -5.60 -5.23
C GLY A 40 13.91 -6.61 -5.05
N THR A 41 13.50 -7.23 -6.15
CA THR A 41 12.38 -8.19 -6.16
C THR A 41 12.70 -9.53 -5.47
N ARG A 42 13.96 -9.76 -5.10
CA ARG A 42 14.32 -10.86 -4.19
C ARG A 42 13.54 -10.78 -2.88
N ALA A 43 13.28 -9.55 -2.35
CA ALA A 43 12.49 -9.36 -1.14
C ALA A 43 11.07 -9.93 -1.29
N VAL A 44 10.47 -9.76 -2.47
CA VAL A 44 9.13 -10.30 -2.79
C VAL A 44 9.12 -11.82 -2.67
N ARG A 45 10.04 -12.50 -3.36
CA ARG A 45 10.15 -13.95 -3.35
C ARG A 45 10.34 -14.53 -1.96
N GLU A 46 11.25 -13.96 -1.18
CA GLU A 46 11.55 -14.47 0.16
C GLU A 46 10.40 -14.19 1.15
N MET A 47 9.72 -13.03 1.04
CA MET A 47 8.54 -12.72 1.84
C MET A 47 7.40 -13.69 1.52
N LYS A 48 7.09 -13.87 0.24
CA LYS A 48 6.01 -14.78 -0.19
C LYS A 48 6.27 -16.23 0.20
N LYS A 49 7.53 -16.68 0.14
CA LYS A 49 7.94 -18.00 0.61
C LYS A 49 7.77 -18.17 2.12
N ALA A 50 8.07 -17.13 2.91
CA ALA A 50 7.96 -17.18 4.37
C ALA A 50 6.51 -17.09 4.87
N PHE A 51 5.65 -16.34 4.15
CA PHE A 51 4.26 -16.06 4.51
C PHE A 51 3.33 -16.26 3.29
N PRO A 52 3.10 -17.50 2.84
CA PRO A 52 2.37 -17.79 1.59
C PRO A 52 0.91 -17.33 1.60
N ASP A 53 0.30 -17.26 2.78
CA ASP A 53 -1.12 -16.90 2.94
C ASP A 53 -1.35 -15.39 3.06
N VAL A 54 -0.28 -14.58 3.23
CA VAL A 54 -0.36 -13.12 3.28
C VAL A 54 -0.17 -12.56 1.87
N LYS A 55 -0.97 -11.56 1.50
CA LYS A 55 -0.73 -10.81 0.26
C LYS A 55 0.57 -10.03 0.38
N VAL A 56 1.39 -10.05 -0.67
CA VAL A 56 2.65 -9.29 -0.73
C VAL A 56 2.51 -8.16 -1.75
N LEU A 57 2.69 -6.93 -1.28
CA LEU A 57 2.73 -5.74 -2.12
C LEU A 57 4.18 -5.28 -2.31
N ALA A 58 4.59 -5.08 -3.56
CA ALA A 58 5.86 -4.48 -3.92
C ALA A 58 5.68 -2.97 -4.14
N ASP A 59 6.16 -2.13 -3.21
CA ASP A 59 6.04 -0.68 -3.31
C ASP A 59 7.13 -0.09 -4.21
N MET A 60 6.91 -0.25 -5.52
CA MET A 60 7.86 0.16 -6.57
C MET A 60 7.64 1.59 -7.06
N LYS A 61 6.45 2.17 -6.81
CA LYS A 61 6.07 3.51 -7.28
C LYS A 61 6.47 3.76 -8.74
N LEU A 62 6.05 2.86 -9.64
CA LEU A 62 6.45 2.89 -11.05
C LEU A 62 6.14 4.24 -11.70
N LEU A 63 7.14 4.81 -12.37
CA LEU A 63 7.03 6.05 -13.14
C LEU A 63 7.15 5.81 -14.65
N ASP A 64 7.73 4.68 -15.07
CA ASP A 64 7.94 4.26 -16.45
C ASP A 64 8.00 2.73 -16.54
N GLY A 65 7.92 2.16 -17.75
CA GLY A 65 8.03 0.73 -17.98
C GLY A 65 6.92 -0.10 -17.30
N GLY A 66 5.71 0.44 -17.24
CA GLY A 66 4.61 -0.09 -16.42
C GLY A 66 4.41 -1.60 -16.52
N TYR A 67 4.37 -2.16 -17.76
CA TYR A 67 4.21 -3.60 -17.95
C TYR A 67 5.46 -4.40 -17.55
N ASP A 68 6.61 -4.04 -18.11
CA ASP A 68 7.82 -4.84 -17.98
C ASP A 68 8.32 -4.89 -16.53
N ILE A 69 8.25 -3.78 -15.82
CA ILE A 69 8.72 -3.72 -14.43
C ILE A 69 7.70 -4.35 -13.48
N ALA A 70 6.40 -4.13 -13.67
CA ALA A 70 5.38 -4.82 -12.87
C ALA A 70 5.46 -6.34 -13.04
N LYS A 71 5.65 -6.81 -14.29
CA LYS A 71 5.85 -8.22 -14.60
C LYS A 71 6.98 -8.86 -13.79
N ILE A 72 8.13 -8.20 -13.65
CA ILE A 72 9.27 -8.71 -12.85
C ILE A 72 8.84 -8.98 -11.40
N ALA A 73 8.07 -8.08 -10.79
CA ALA A 73 7.59 -8.27 -9.42
C ALA A 73 6.55 -9.40 -9.32
N TYR A 74 5.64 -9.51 -10.28
CA TYR A 74 4.63 -10.58 -10.31
C TYR A 74 5.26 -11.95 -10.53
N GLU A 75 6.27 -12.07 -11.38
CA GLU A 75 7.04 -13.31 -11.58
C GLU A 75 7.73 -13.78 -10.30
N GLU A 76 8.11 -12.86 -9.43
CA GLU A 76 8.69 -13.17 -8.11
C GLU A 76 7.64 -13.41 -7.00
N GLY A 77 6.34 -13.30 -7.36
CA GLY A 77 5.24 -13.66 -6.47
C GLY A 77 4.54 -12.49 -5.80
N ALA A 78 4.78 -11.23 -6.22
CA ALA A 78 3.99 -10.12 -5.74
C ALA A 78 2.50 -10.32 -6.07
N ASP A 79 1.64 -9.99 -5.13
CA ASP A 79 0.19 -9.99 -5.34
C ASP A 79 -0.28 -8.60 -5.81
N ILE A 80 0.45 -7.55 -5.44
CA ILE A 80 0.14 -6.16 -5.74
C ILE A 80 1.43 -5.41 -6.09
N VAL A 81 1.37 -4.53 -7.11
CA VAL A 81 2.48 -3.61 -7.46
C VAL A 81 1.97 -2.19 -7.45
N THR A 82 2.76 -1.25 -6.89
CA THR A 82 2.39 0.16 -6.87
C THR A 82 2.90 0.92 -8.09
N VAL A 83 2.06 1.82 -8.60
CA VAL A 83 2.36 2.79 -9.64
C VAL A 83 2.16 4.19 -9.08
N ALA A 84 3.07 5.12 -9.35
CA ALA A 84 2.91 6.51 -8.94
C ALA A 84 1.81 7.20 -9.74
N GLY A 85 0.83 7.80 -9.07
CA GLY A 85 -0.29 8.48 -9.70
C GLY A 85 0.08 9.69 -10.56
N VAL A 86 1.26 10.26 -10.33
CA VAL A 86 1.81 11.38 -11.10
C VAL A 86 2.32 10.97 -12.49
N THR A 87 2.44 9.66 -12.78
CA THR A 87 2.93 9.19 -14.09
C THR A 87 1.88 9.30 -15.18
N ASN A 88 2.28 9.03 -16.43
CA ASN A 88 1.39 9.07 -17.60
C ASN A 88 0.35 7.93 -17.56
N ASN A 89 -0.84 8.19 -18.12
CA ASN A 89 -1.91 7.20 -18.24
C ASN A 89 -1.47 5.92 -18.96
N SER A 90 -0.57 6.04 -19.95
CA SER A 90 -0.01 4.89 -20.67
C SER A 90 0.78 3.95 -19.75
N VAL A 91 1.53 4.47 -18.79
CA VAL A 91 2.30 3.65 -17.82
C VAL A 91 1.34 2.90 -16.90
N ILE A 92 0.32 3.60 -16.37
CA ILE A 92 -0.70 2.98 -15.51
C ILE A 92 -1.45 1.88 -16.28
N ALA A 93 -1.92 2.17 -17.50
CA ALA A 93 -2.64 1.19 -18.31
C ALA A 93 -1.79 -0.06 -18.60
N ARG A 94 -0.49 0.10 -18.84
CA ARG A 94 0.43 -1.01 -19.07
C ARG A 94 0.68 -1.82 -17.79
N ALA A 95 0.76 -1.18 -16.63
CA ALA A 95 0.86 -1.89 -15.34
C ALA A 95 -0.43 -2.67 -15.02
N VAL A 96 -1.60 -2.09 -15.30
CA VAL A 96 -2.91 -2.77 -15.18
C VAL A 96 -2.99 -3.97 -16.13
N GLU A 97 -2.48 -3.85 -17.36
CA GLU A 97 -2.41 -4.96 -18.31
C GLU A 97 -1.58 -6.13 -17.75
N ALA A 98 -0.38 -5.83 -17.21
CA ALA A 98 0.46 -6.84 -16.56
C ALA A 98 -0.27 -7.48 -15.37
N ALA A 99 -0.90 -6.69 -14.50
CA ALA A 99 -1.65 -7.21 -13.36
C ALA A 99 -2.73 -8.22 -13.80
N ARG A 100 -3.48 -7.90 -14.86
CA ARG A 100 -4.53 -8.80 -15.40
C ARG A 100 -3.97 -10.08 -16.00
N GLU A 101 -2.86 -9.99 -16.72
CA GLU A 101 -2.21 -11.17 -17.32
C GLU A 101 -1.76 -12.16 -16.23
N PHE A 102 -1.25 -11.66 -15.12
CA PHE A 102 -0.79 -12.49 -13.99
C PHE A 102 -1.90 -12.83 -12.98
N GLY A 103 -3.13 -12.32 -13.14
CA GLY A 103 -4.20 -12.47 -12.16
C GLY A 103 -3.87 -11.79 -10.81
N LYS A 104 -3.23 -10.63 -10.88
CA LYS A 104 -2.73 -9.82 -9.75
C LYS A 104 -3.39 -8.45 -9.74
N GLU A 105 -2.99 -7.58 -8.79
CA GLU A 105 -3.56 -6.26 -8.59
C GLU A 105 -2.56 -5.14 -8.89
N CYS A 106 -3.05 -4.06 -9.53
CA CYS A 106 -2.33 -2.81 -9.73
C CYS A 106 -2.87 -1.76 -8.75
N PHE A 107 -2.00 -1.23 -7.90
CA PHE A 107 -2.32 -0.16 -6.97
C PHE A 107 -1.72 1.16 -7.44
N VAL A 108 -2.53 2.22 -7.52
CA VAL A 108 -2.04 3.56 -7.88
C VAL A 108 -2.01 4.46 -6.65
N ASP A 109 -0.81 4.90 -6.27
CA ASP A 109 -0.55 5.80 -5.15
C ASP A 109 -0.63 7.26 -5.61
N LEU A 110 -1.60 8.03 -5.08
CA LEU A 110 -1.81 9.44 -5.43
C LEU A 110 -0.89 10.42 -4.66
N ILE A 111 0.20 9.92 -4.06
CA ILE A 111 1.22 10.78 -3.45
C ILE A 111 1.67 11.86 -4.43
N SER A 112 1.76 13.10 -3.98
CA SER A 112 2.22 14.27 -4.79
C SER A 112 1.34 14.60 -6.01
N VAL A 113 0.12 14.08 -6.08
CA VAL A 113 -0.85 14.47 -7.11
C VAL A 113 -1.57 15.76 -6.69
N ASP A 114 -1.56 16.78 -7.54
CA ASP A 114 -2.17 18.08 -7.24
C ASP A 114 -3.71 18.01 -7.27
N ASP A 115 -4.30 17.53 -8.36
CA ASP A 115 -5.75 17.30 -8.49
C ASP A 115 -6.08 15.82 -8.30
N ILE A 116 -6.20 15.41 -7.04
CA ILE A 116 -6.48 14.01 -6.68
C ILE A 116 -7.83 13.51 -7.15
N VAL A 117 -8.85 14.39 -7.28
CA VAL A 117 -10.20 13.98 -7.68
C VAL A 117 -10.23 13.64 -9.15
N GLN A 118 -9.73 14.55 -10.01
CA GLN A 118 -9.62 14.28 -11.44
C GLN A 118 -8.74 13.04 -11.68
N ARG A 119 -7.60 12.96 -10.97
CA ARG A 119 -6.68 11.86 -11.15
C ARG A 119 -7.27 10.51 -10.72
N ALA A 120 -7.99 10.46 -9.59
CA ALA A 120 -8.66 9.25 -9.14
C ALA A 120 -9.70 8.75 -10.17
N GLU A 121 -10.50 9.66 -10.76
CA GLU A 121 -11.47 9.30 -11.80
C GLU A 121 -10.78 8.73 -13.06
N GLU A 122 -9.71 9.37 -13.53
CA GLU A 122 -8.91 8.88 -14.66
C GLU A 122 -8.33 7.48 -14.39
N VAL A 123 -7.73 7.29 -13.22
CA VAL A 123 -7.08 6.03 -12.82
C VAL A 123 -8.09 4.90 -12.64
N ASP A 124 -9.26 5.18 -12.05
CA ASP A 124 -10.36 4.22 -11.94
C ASP A 124 -10.86 3.80 -13.34
N ALA A 125 -10.94 4.74 -14.28
CA ALA A 125 -11.31 4.46 -15.66
C ALA A 125 -10.26 3.60 -16.41
N LEU A 126 -8.97 3.73 -16.07
CA LEU A 126 -7.89 2.88 -16.60
C LEU A 126 -7.92 1.46 -16.03
N GLY A 127 -8.65 1.24 -14.94
CA GLY A 127 -8.89 -0.10 -14.37
C GLY A 127 -7.91 -0.50 -13.28
N ALA A 128 -7.34 0.44 -12.55
CA ALA A 128 -6.61 0.16 -11.32
C ALA A 128 -7.50 -0.60 -10.31
N ASP A 129 -6.89 -1.48 -9.53
CA ASP A 129 -7.60 -2.30 -8.54
C ASP A 129 -7.72 -1.60 -7.19
N CYS A 130 -6.75 -0.75 -6.86
CA CYS A 130 -6.74 0.08 -5.67
C CYS A 130 -6.19 1.48 -5.97
N ILE A 131 -6.76 2.50 -5.36
CA ILE A 131 -6.34 3.91 -5.49
C ILE A 131 -6.18 4.48 -4.09
N GLY A 132 -4.96 4.97 -3.76
CA GLY A 132 -4.61 5.41 -2.43
C GLY A 132 -4.35 6.91 -2.32
N VAL A 133 -4.90 7.53 -1.28
CA VAL A 133 -4.46 8.85 -0.81
C VAL A 133 -3.33 8.69 0.19
N HIS A 134 -2.29 9.53 0.06
CA HIS A 134 -1.06 9.34 0.80
C HIS A 134 -0.44 10.67 1.21
N THR A 135 -0.27 10.89 2.53
CA THR A 135 0.55 11.98 3.05
C THR A 135 2.02 11.54 3.08
N SER A 136 2.87 12.23 2.32
CA SER A 136 4.31 11.93 2.25
C SER A 136 4.96 11.94 3.64
N HIS A 137 5.86 10.98 3.88
CA HIS A 137 6.61 10.86 5.14
C HIS A 137 7.35 12.15 5.49
N ASP A 138 7.95 12.80 4.49
CA ASP A 138 8.75 14.01 4.69
C ASP A 138 7.90 15.25 5.01
N THR A 139 6.57 15.17 4.84
CA THR A 139 5.63 16.27 5.16
C THR A 139 4.83 16.03 6.44
N ILE A 140 5.03 14.90 7.13
CA ILE A 140 4.33 14.60 8.37
C ILE A 140 4.92 15.43 9.52
N GLU A 141 4.15 16.39 10.02
CA GLU A 141 4.50 17.25 11.15
C GLU A 141 3.59 16.94 12.34
N GLY A 142 3.86 15.96 13.14
CA GLY A 142 3.13 15.66 14.40
C GLY A 142 1.60 15.54 14.29
N GLY A 143 0.99 14.76 15.15
CA GLY A 143 -0.46 14.53 15.17
C GLY A 143 -0.97 13.54 14.08
N ASN A 144 -2.30 13.46 13.91
CA ASN A 144 -2.92 12.69 12.84
C ASN A 144 -2.82 13.45 11.51
N GLN A 145 -1.98 12.98 10.62
CA GLN A 145 -1.75 13.55 9.28
C GLN A 145 -2.39 12.72 8.17
N ALA A 146 -3.19 11.72 8.51
CA ALA A 146 -3.87 10.89 7.52
C ALA A 146 -4.81 11.74 6.65
N PRO A 147 -4.78 11.60 5.31
CA PRO A 147 -5.50 12.46 4.37
C PRO A 147 -6.98 12.07 4.25
N THR A 148 -7.72 12.08 5.37
CA THR A 148 -9.13 11.66 5.44
C THR A 148 -10.06 12.52 4.58
N LYS A 149 -9.76 13.83 4.46
CA LYS A 149 -10.50 14.73 3.57
C LYS A 149 -10.35 14.32 2.12
N ASP A 150 -9.15 13.96 1.72
CA ASP A 150 -8.86 13.54 0.35
C ASP A 150 -9.45 12.17 0.06
N LEU A 151 -9.42 11.24 1.01
CA LEU A 151 -10.16 9.99 0.92
C LEU A 151 -11.65 10.23 0.64
N SER A 152 -12.29 11.09 1.43
CA SER A 152 -13.71 11.42 1.24
C SER A 152 -14.00 11.99 -0.14
N ARG A 153 -13.09 12.81 -0.69
CA ARG A 153 -13.24 13.41 -2.03
C ARG A 153 -13.11 12.38 -3.15
N ILE A 154 -12.12 11.50 -3.10
CA ILE A 154 -11.94 10.49 -4.15
C ILE A 154 -13.01 9.41 -4.13
N LYS A 155 -13.54 9.06 -2.96
CA LYS A 155 -14.64 8.07 -2.83
C LYS A 155 -15.90 8.47 -3.59
N VAL A 156 -16.12 9.75 -3.85
CA VAL A 156 -17.29 10.23 -4.62
C VAL A 156 -17.17 9.90 -6.10
N VAL A 157 -15.96 9.85 -6.65
CA VAL A 157 -15.69 9.69 -8.09
C VAL A 157 -15.27 8.27 -8.48
N ILE A 158 -14.66 7.52 -7.56
CA ILE A 158 -14.25 6.12 -7.78
C ILE A 158 -15.49 5.22 -7.84
N LYS A 159 -15.55 4.36 -8.86
CA LYS A 159 -16.70 3.47 -9.14
C LYS A 159 -16.35 1.98 -9.02
N ARG A 160 -15.09 1.61 -9.18
CA ARG A 160 -14.65 0.22 -9.29
C ARG A 160 -13.48 -0.12 -8.38
N ALA A 161 -12.48 0.74 -8.34
CA ALA A 161 -11.29 0.51 -7.54
C ALA A 161 -11.61 0.55 -6.04
N ARG A 162 -10.89 -0.23 -5.26
CA ARG A 162 -10.84 -0.08 -3.81
C ARG A 162 -10.12 1.21 -3.46
N THR A 163 -10.41 1.75 -2.28
CA THR A 163 -9.75 2.96 -1.78
C THR A 163 -8.80 2.64 -0.64
N SER A 164 -7.66 3.31 -0.59
CA SER A 164 -6.75 3.18 0.54
C SER A 164 -6.33 4.53 1.11
N ILE A 165 -5.87 4.49 2.35
CA ILE A 165 -5.37 5.67 3.08
C ILE A 165 -4.05 5.35 3.76
N SER A 166 -3.07 6.26 3.62
CA SER A 166 -1.75 6.12 4.22
C SER A 166 -1.15 7.47 4.65
N GLY A 167 -0.16 7.40 5.52
CA GLY A 167 0.58 8.54 6.03
C GLY A 167 0.17 8.96 7.45
N GLY A 168 1.10 8.82 8.39
CA GLY A 168 0.94 9.25 9.78
C GLY A 168 -0.10 8.52 10.62
N ILE A 169 -0.59 7.36 10.16
CA ILE A 169 -1.61 6.59 10.88
C ILE A 169 -1.00 5.89 12.09
N LYS A 170 -1.62 6.10 13.26
CA LYS A 170 -1.26 5.48 14.54
C LYS A 170 -2.48 4.82 15.16
N ALA A 171 -2.24 3.88 16.09
CA ALA A 171 -3.30 3.15 16.78
C ALA A 171 -4.31 4.06 17.51
N GLU A 172 -3.85 5.18 18.05
CA GLU A 172 -4.69 6.15 18.78
C GLU A 172 -5.74 6.87 17.90
N PHE A 173 -5.55 6.85 16.56
CA PHE A 173 -6.45 7.50 15.60
C PHE A 173 -7.20 6.50 14.73
N ILE A 174 -7.09 5.19 15.01
CA ILE A 174 -7.61 4.18 14.09
C ILE A 174 -9.13 4.22 13.96
N ASP A 175 -9.85 4.47 15.04
CA ASP A 175 -11.31 4.55 15.01
C ASP A 175 -11.80 5.71 14.13
N ASP A 176 -11.11 6.85 14.17
CA ASP A 176 -11.39 7.98 13.29
C ASP A 176 -11.19 7.60 11.83
N ILE A 177 -10.07 6.92 11.51
CA ILE A 177 -9.77 6.46 10.14
C ILE A 177 -10.83 5.48 9.64
N VAL A 178 -11.20 4.50 10.47
CA VAL A 178 -12.23 3.49 10.16
C VAL A 178 -13.58 4.15 9.85
N SER A 179 -13.92 5.25 10.53
CA SER A 179 -15.19 5.97 10.31
C SER A 179 -15.34 6.53 8.89
N PHE A 180 -14.23 6.79 8.17
CA PHE A 180 -14.23 7.23 6.76
C PHE A 180 -14.41 6.06 5.78
N GLY A 181 -14.33 4.81 6.25
CA GLY A 181 -14.59 3.59 5.51
C GLY A 181 -13.64 3.37 4.31
N PRO A 182 -12.31 3.47 4.47
CA PRO A 182 -11.39 3.02 3.42
C PRO A 182 -11.49 1.49 3.25
N ASP A 183 -11.15 0.99 2.07
CA ASP A 183 -11.08 -0.48 1.87
C ASP A 183 -9.78 -1.04 2.42
N VAL A 184 -8.69 -0.25 2.39
CA VAL A 184 -7.36 -0.61 2.90
C VAL A 184 -6.81 0.51 3.77
N VAL A 185 -6.34 0.16 4.97
CA VAL A 185 -5.62 1.07 5.88
C VAL A 185 -4.15 0.68 5.89
N ILE A 186 -3.27 1.62 5.54
CA ILE A 186 -1.83 1.38 5.39
C ILE A 186 -1.09 2.00 6.57
N VAL A 187 -0.45 1.17 7.38
CA VAL A 187 0.28 1.60 8.58
C VAL A 187 1.76 1.20 8.47
N GLY A 188 2.64 2.19 8.46
CA GLY A 188 4.10 2.00 8.48
C GLY A 188 4.66 2.23 9.89
N SER A 189 5.19 3.44 10.13
CA SER A 189 5.87 3.82 11.39
C SER A 189 5.03 3.58 12.64
N GLY A 190 3.71 3.69 12.57
CA GLY A 190 2.80 3.43 13.69
C GLY A 190 2.92 2.01 14.27
N ILE A 191 3.30 1.02 13.44
CA ILE A 191 3.60 -0.36 13.88
C ILE A 191 5.11 -0.59 13.96
N MET A 192 5.87 -0.17 12.94
CA MET A 192 7.30 -0.45 12.84
C MET A 192 8.12 0.12 14.01
N GLN A 193 7.71 1.27 14.57
CA GLN A 193 8.38 1.96 15.68
C GLN A 193 7.73 1.71 17.04
N ALA A 194 6.64 0.93 17.10
CA ALA A 194 6.00 0.60 18.36
C ALA A 194 6.92 -0.28 19.24
N GLU A 195 6.90 -0.06 20.57
CA GLU A 195 7.61 -0.91 21.53
C GLU A 195 7.03 -2.34 21.52
N ASP A 196 5.71 -2.47 21.50
CA ASP A 196 4.97 -3.72 21.29
C ASP A 196 4.33 -3.73 19.91
N LYS A 197 5.08 -4.16 18.89
CA LYS A 197 4.61 -4.24 17.51
C LYS A 197 3.42 -5.17 17.35
N ARG A 198 3.47 -6.32 18.04
CA ARG A 198 2.40 -7.32 17.97
C ARG A 198 1.10 -6.81 18.58
N GLY A 199 1.15 -6.23 19.78
CA GLY A 199 -0.02 -5.65 20.44
C GLY A 199 -0.62 -4.51 19.64
N THR A 200 0.24 -3.65 19.08
CA THR A 200 -0.19 -2.53 18.23
C THR A 200 -0.85 -3.02 16.94
N ALA A 201 -0.24 -3.97 16.23
CA ALA A 201 -0.82 -4.55 15.02
C ALA A 201 -2.17 -5.23 15.33
N LYS A 202 -2.25 -5.98 16.42
CA LYS A 202 -3.49 -6.62 16.88
C LYS A 202 -4.60 -5.60 17.13
N LEU A 203 -4.30 -4.54 17.88
CA LEU A 203 -5.28 -3.49 18.21
C LEU A 203 -5.84 -2.85 16.92
N ILE A 204 -4.96 -2.47 15.99
CA ILE A 204 -5.36 -1.87 14.71
C ILE A 204 -6.18 -2.88 13.88
N TYR A 205 -5.73 -4.13 13.81
CA TYR A 205 -6.43 -5.20 13.08
C TYR A 205 -7.85 -5.42 13.62
N GLU A 206 -8.01 -5.51 14.94
CA GLU A 206 -9.32 -5.69 15.59
C GLU A 206 -10.24 -4.50 15.35
N ALA A 207 -9.73 -3.25 15.36
CA ALA A 207 -10.51 -2.06 15.03
C ALA A 207 -10.99 -2.02 13.56
N ILE A 208 -10.18 -2.57 12.64
CA ILE A 208 -10.50 -2.62 11.20
C ILE A 208 -11.52 -3.73 10.88
N HIS A 209 -11.48 -4.85 11.61
CA HIS A 209 -12.30 -6.05 11.31
C HIS A 209 -13.51 -6.22 12.24
N GLY A 210 -13.58 -5.46 13.35
CA GLY A 210 -14.69 -5.47 14.32
C GLY A 210 -15.85 -4.68 13.84
#